data_8cd2aa763fdfcd7aca69cf322a241d0f
#
_entry.id   8cd2aa763fdfcd7aca69cf322a241d0f
#
_cell.length_a   1.000
_cell.length_b   1.000
_cell.length_c   1.000
_cell.angle_alpha   90.00
_cell.angle_beta   90.00
_cell.angle_gamma   90.00
#
_symmetry.space_group_name_H-M   'P 1'
#
loop_
_entity.id
_entity.type
_entity.pdbx_description
1 polymer ?
#
loop_
_entity_poly.entity_id
_entity_poly.type
_entity_poly.pdbx_seq_one_letter_code
_entity_poly.pdbx_strand_id
1 'polypeptide(L)'
;MGKSRAHYWFIGPAVALMLLLLIMPVFVAATLSMTNYSLGNSSFNWVGIENYEKLFSRRSYQKMFSASLTYVLVVVPISVALGLGSALLISSLRIGGELYKAVFFLPVMATLLAMAIVWEFALNPIVGVVNDVLRSGCDISWIHSMLSGSWLGYEPATSWYGAACIKKFPLWLGDKQYALGTIAFIGIWQGFGFNMVLYLAGLTSVPRELYQAAHMDGADSAWERFKLVTWPMLGPTNVFVITISSIRSFQVFDTVEALTSGGPSKSTYVMVYAMFEKGVKQNLLGIGSAITIVFLAFVLILTLVQVYFVNRRVHY
;
A
#
# COMPACT_ATOMS: atom_id res chain seq x y z
N MET A 1 36.41 -35.18 15.89
CA MET A 1 36.08 -33.79 16.23
C MET A 1 34.58 -33.70 16.55
N GLY A 2 34.23 -33.67 17.86
CA GLY A 2 32.82 -33.54 18.28
C GLY A 2 32.30 -32.17 17.89
N LYS A 3 31.25 -32.12 17.05
CA LYS A 3 30.54 -30.86 16.74
C LYS A 3 30.04 -30.27 18.06
N SER A 4 30.61 -29.16 18.49
CA SER A 4 30.23 -28.50 19.73
C SER A 4 28.74 -28.12 19.64
N ARG A 5 27.92 -28.58 20.59
CA ARG A 5 26.49 -28.28 20.67
C ARG A 5 26.21 -26.87 21.23
N ALA A 6 27.26 -26.09 21.45
CA ALA A 6 27.18 -24.74 22.02
C ALA A 6 26.26 -23.81 21.22
N HIS A 7 26.23 -23.92 19.88
CA HIS A 7 25.35 -23.10 19.03
C HIS A 7 23.86 -23.29 19.32
N TYR A 8 23.41 -24.49 19.74
CA TYR A 8 22.00 -24.69 20.10
C TYR A 8 21.60 -23.93 21.36
N TRP A 9 22.52 -23.74 22.33
CA TRP A 9 22.25 -22.96 23.52
C TRP A 9 22.12 -21.46 23.23
N PHE A 10 22.85 -20.94 22.26
CA PHE A 10 22.75 -19.53 21.85
C PHE A 10 21.56 -19.27 20.98
N ILE A 11 21.22 -20.16 20.05
CA ILE A 11 20.10 -19.99 19.11
C ILE A 11 18.77 -20.42 19.76
N GLY A 12 18.80 -21.39 20.69
CA GLY A 12 17.61 -21.99 21.31
C GLY A 12 16.61 -20.98 21.86
N PRO A 13 17.01 -20.04 22.74
CA PRO A 13 16.08 -19.03 23.27
C PRO A 13 15.42 -18.17 22.18
N ALA A 14 16.16 -17.75 21.16
CA ALA A 14 15.62 -16.95 20.06
C ALA A 14 14.60 -17.73 19.22
N VAL A 15 14.92 -18.99 18.89
CA VAL A 15 14.00 -19.88 18.17
C VAL A 15 12.77 -20.19 19.01
N ALA A 16 12.93 -20.46 20.32
CA ALA A 16 11.79 -20.71 21.20
C ALA A 16 10.85 -19.51 21.29
N LEU A 17 11.37 -18.29 21.42
CA LEU A 17 10.58 -17.06 21.40
C LEU A 17 9.91 -16.84 20.05
N MET A 18 10.58 -17.09 18.96
CA MET A 18 10.01 -17.00 17.61
C MET A 18 8.84 -17.98 17.43
N LEU A 19 9.00 -19.23 17.85
CA LEU A 19 7.92 -20.22 17.79
C LEU A 19 6.74 -19.83 18.68
N LEU A 20 6.99 -19.35 19.90
CA LEU A 20 5.95 -18.95 20.84
C LEU A 20 5.20 -17.69 20.38
N LEU A 21 5.92 -16.66 19.93
CA LEU A 21 5.31 -15.34 19.67
C LEU A 21 4.81 -15.17 18.24
N LEU A 22 5.40 -15.86 17.26
CA LEU A 22 5.03 -15.71 15.85
C LEU A 22 4.22 -16.91 15.33
N ILE A 23 4.65 -18.13 15.66
CA ILE A 23 4.04 -19.34 15.07
C ILE A 23 2.85 -19.83 15.88
N MET A 24 2.92 -19.84 17.21
CA MET A 24 1.81 -20.29 18.07
C MET A 24 0.51 -19.49 17.82
N PRO A 25 0.49 -18.15 17.73
CA PRO A 25 -0.74 -17.41 17.44
C PRO A 25 -1.38 -17.78 16.09
N VAL A 26 -0.56 -18.16 15.08
CA VAL A 26 -1.09 -18.62 13.79
C VAL A 26 -1.83 -19.95 13.95
N PHE A 27 -1.29 -20.89 14.72
CA PHE A 27 -1.98 -22.15 15.01
C PHE A 27 -3.28 -21.92 15.81
N VAL A 28 -3.24 -21.02 16.81
CA VAL A 28 -4.43 -20.64 17.57
C VAL A 28 -5.49 -20.02 16.64
N ALA A 29 -5.10 -19.13 15.77
CA ALA A 29 -6.01 -18.54 14.78
C ALA A 29 -6.56 -19.62 13.81
N ALA A 30 -5.72 -20.56 13.38
CA ALA A 30 -6.16 -21.66 12.51
C ALA A 30 -7.20 -22.56 13.20
N THR A 31 -7.01 -22.90 14.47
CA THR A 31 -7.99 -23.69 15.22
C THR A 31 -9.27 -22.89 15.48
N LEU A 32 -9.17 -21.63 15.92
CA LEU A 32 -10.35 -20.77 16.15
C LEU A 32 -11.13 -20.51 14.86
N SER A 33 -10.49 -20.46 13.71
CA SER A 33 -11.17 -20.23 12.43
C SER A 33 -12.18 -21.30 12.06
N MET A 34 -12.02 -22.52 12.63
CA MET A 34 -12.91 -23.66 12.43
C MET A 34 -13.99 -23.76 13.52
N THR A 35 -14.13 -22.73 14.36
CA THR A 35 -15.11 -22.68 15.46
C THR A 35 -16.04 -21.48 15.30
N ASN A 36 -17.17 -21.52 16.00
CA ASN A 36 -18.06 -20.36 16.14
C ASN A 36 -17.74 -19.51 17.40
N TYR A 37 -16.49 -19.59 17.88
CA TYR A 37 -16.09 -18.93 19.11
C TYR A 37 -16.29 -17.40 19.06
N SER A 38 -16.97 -16.92 20.09
CA SER A 38 -17.17 -15.50 20.36
C SER A 38 -16.72 -15.19 21.76
N LEU A 39 -15.98 -14.09 21.96
CA LEU A 39 -15.50 -13.69 23.27
C LEU A 39 -16.70 -13.39 24.19
N GLY A 40 -16.66 -13.94 25.39
CA GLY A 40 -17.78 -13.84 26.36
C GLY A 40 -18.69 -15.06 26.37
N ASN A 41 -18.62 -15.97 25.40
CA ASN A 41 -19.34 -17.23 25.44
C ASN A 41 -18.53 -18.28 26.21
N SER A 42 -19.18 -18.99 27.11
CA SER A 42 -18.57 -20.07 27.91
C SER A 42 -18.36 -21.39 27.10
N SER A 43 -19.05 -21.52 25.95
CA SER A 43 -18.97 -22.68 25.09
C SER A 43 -18.81 -22.27 23.63
N PHE A 44 -18.13 -23.10 22.86
CA PHE A 44 -18.02 -22.96 21.40
C PHE A 44 -18.22 -24.33 20.75
N ASN A 45 -18.72 -24.30 19.52
CA ASN A 45 -18.90 -25.51 18.72
C ASN A 45 -17.88 -25.51 17.57
N TRP A 46 -17.44 -26.68 17.20
CA TRP A 46 -16.64 -26.89 16.01
C TRP A 46 -17.56 -26.82 14.78
N VAL A 47 -17.30 -25.85 13.89
CA VAL A 47 -18.13 -25.63 12.68
C VAL A 47 -17.37 -25.96 11.39
N GLY A 48 -16.12 -26.46 11.48
CA GLY A 48 -15.32 -26.82 10.33
C GLY A 48 -15.09 -25.67 9.37
N ILE A 49 -15.46 -25.81 8.12
CA ILE A 49 -15.22 -24.84 7.05
C ILE A 49 -16.34 -23.79 6.89
N GLU A 50 -17.39 -23.81 7.70
CA GLU A 50 -18.55 -22.93 7.56
C GLU A 50 -18.17 -21.42 7.57
N ASN A 51 -17.18 -21.02 8.37
CA ASN A 51 -16.68 -19.64 8.37
C ASN A 51 -16.08 -19.24 7.02
N TYR A 52 -15.36 -20.15 6.38
CA TYR A 52 -14.79 -19.93 5.03
C TYR A 52 -15.87 -19.86 3.96
N GLU A 53 -16.89 -20.73 4.03
CA GLU A 53 -18.04 -20.65 3.12
C GLU A 53 -18.75 -19.29 3.25
N LYS A 54 -18.94 -18.78 4.49
CA LYS A 54 -19.47 -17.43 4.74
C LYS A 54 -18.61 -16.35 4.12
N LEU A 55 -17.27 -16.48 4.19
CA LEU A 55 -16.34 -15.50 3.63
C LEU A 55 -16.44 -15.40 2.10
N PHE A 56 -16.61 -16.51 1.42
CA PHE A 56 -16.68 -16.50 -0.05
C PHE A 56 -18.09 -16.27 -0.60
N SER A 57 -19.15 -16.65 0.14
CA SER A 57 -20.53 -16.53 -0.33
C SER A 57 -21.16 -15.17 -0.03
N ARG A 58 -20.84 -14.52 1.11
CA ARG A 58 -21.50 -13.28 1.51
C ARG A 58 -20.96 -12.08 0.76
N ARG A 59 -21.84 -11.29 0.16
CA ARG A 59 -21.53 -10.05 -0.59
C ARG A 59 -20.66 -9.05 0.20
N SER A 60 -20.80 -9.03 1.52
CA SER A 60 -20.02 -8.16 2.41
C SER A 60 -18.52 -8.48 2.37
N TYR A 61 -18.17 -9.76 2.38
CA TYR A 61 -16.77 -10.20 2.32
C TYR A 61 -16.20 -10.16 0.90
N GLN A 62 -17.05 -10.36 -0.11
CA GLN A 62 -16.64 -10.13 -1.50
C GLN A 62 -16.20 -8.68 -1.73
N LYS A 63 -16.93 -7.70 -1.13
CA LYS A 63 -16.49 -6.30 -1.14
C LYS A 63 -15.15 -6.11 -0.42
N MET A 64 -14.90 -6.82 0.68
CA MET A 64 -13.64 -6.79 1.41
C MET A 64 -12.46 -7.21 0.52
N PHE A 65 -12.59 -8.33 -0.18
CA PHE A 65 -11.56 -8.79 -1.12
C PHE A 65 -11.35 -7.79 -2.26
N SER A 66 -12.44 -7.31 -2.86
CA SER A 66 -12.38 -6.32 -3.94
C SER A 66 -11.73 -5.02 -3.48
N ALA A 67 -12.10 -4.46 -2.32
CA ALA A 67 -11.51 -3.23 -1.80
C ALA A 67 -10.01 -3.41 -1.53
N SER A 68 -9.60 -4.50 -0.88
CA SER A 68 -8.19 -4.77 -0.61
C SER A 68 -7.37 -4.93 -1.88
N LEU A 69 -7.88 -5.71 -2.84
CA LEU A 69 -7.18 -5.93 -4.11
C LEU A 69 -7.09 -4.65 -4.94
N THR A 70 -8.18 -3.90 -5.06
CA THR A 70 -8.20 -2.62 -5.77
C THR A 70 -7.22 -1.63 -5.14
N TYR A 71 -7.21 -1.53 -3.80
CA TYR A 71 -6.27 -0.67 -3.09
C TYR A 71 -4.81 -1.02 -3.44
N VAL A 72 -4.44 -2.28 -3.34
CA VAL A 72 -3.06 -2.74 -3.61
C VAL A 72 -2.69 -2.55 -5.08
N LEU A 73 -3.57 -2.89 -6.01
CA LEU A 73 -3.34 -2.73 -7.45
C LEU A 73 -3.18 -1.27 -7.89
N VAL A 74 -3.73 -0.33 -7.13
CA VAL A 74 -3.57 1.10 -7.38
C VAL A 74 -2.34 1.65 -6.66
N VAL A 75 -2.21 1.39 -5.36
CA VAL A 75 -1.17 1.99 -4.52
C VAL A 75 0.21 1.49 -4.88
N VAL A 76 0.39 0.18 -5.06
CA VAL A 76 1.72 -0.38 -5.29
C VAL A 76 2.36 0.11 -6.60
N PRO A 77 1.72 -0.03 -7.77
CA PRO A 77 2.36 0.43 -9.00
C PRO A 77 2.66 1.92 -9.01
N ILE A 78 1.71 2.74 -8.51
CA ILE A 78 1.87 4.19 -8.55
C ILE A 78 2.95 4.64 -7.55
N SER A 79 2.94 4.15 -6.30
CA SER A 79 3.95 4.53 -5.31
C SER A 79 5.36 4.04 -5.68
N VAL A 80 5.47 2.87 -6.31
CA VAL A 80 6.75 2.35 -6.83
C VAL A 80 7.25 3.19 -7.99
N ALA A 81 6.39 3.52 -8.96
CA ALA A 81 6.75 4.37 -10.09
C ALA A 81 7.15 5.78 -9.66
N LEU A 82 6.41 6.40 -8.74
CA LEU A 82 6.75 7.70 -8.18
C LEU A 82 8.05 7.64 -7.35
N GLY A 83 8.25 6.57 -6.59
CA GLY A 83 9.48 6.35 -5.83
C GLY A 83 10.71 6.24 -6.73
N LEU A 84 10.63 5.44 -7.80
CA LEU A 84 11.69 5.31 -8.80
C LEU A 84 11.92 6.63 -9.54
N GLY A 85 10.86 7.27 -10.02
CA GLY A 85 10.96 8.54 -10.74
C GLY A 85 11.61 9.63 -9.91
N SER A 86 11.17 9.80 -8.64
CA SER A 86 11.77 10.77 -7.73
C SER A 86 13.23 10.43 -7.37
N ALA A 87 13.58 9.16 -7.20
CA ALA A 87 14.96 8.73 -6.96
C ALA A 87 15.87 9.05 -8.14
N LEU A 88 15.43 8.80 -9.38
CA LEU A 88 16.18 9.13 -10.59
C LEU A 88 16.38 10.65 -10.74
N LEU A 89 15.33 11.44 -10.51
CA LEU A 89 15.41 12.90 -10.58
C LEU A 89 16.38 13.44 -9.51
N ILE A 90 16.27 13.00 -8.28
CA ILE A 90 17.14 13.45 -7.18
C ILE A 90 18.59 13.02 -7.41
N SER A 91 18.82 11.79 -7.91
CA SER A 91 20.18 11.31 -8.19
C SER A 91 20.89 12.11 -9.29
N SER A 92 20.14 12.79 -10.17
CA SER A 92 20.68 13.64 -11.23
C SER A 92 21.01 15.08 -10.75
N LEU A 93 20.50 15.48 -9.56
CA LEU A 93 20.72 16.83 -9.04
C LEU A 93 22.15 16.98 -8.50
N ARG A 94 22.83 18.06 -8.90
CA ARG A 94 24.14 18.41 -8.37
C ARG A 94 24.10 19.11 -7.02
N ILE A 95 23.03 19.89 -6.76
CA ILE A 95 22.85 20.71 -5.57
C ILE A 95 21.39 20.54 -5.08
N GLY A 96 21.19 20.52 -3.76
CA GLY A 96 19.84 20.50 -3.18
C GLY A 96 19.19 19.11 -3.07
N GLY A 97 19.83 18.04 -3.55
CA GLY A 97 19.26 16.68 -3.48
C GLY A 97 18.88 16.25 -2.06
N GLU A 98 19.64 16.64 -1.05
CA GLU A 98 19.35 16.30 0.36
C GLU A 98 18.04 16.93 0.87
N LEU A 99 17.76 18.16 0.44
CA LEU A 99 16.51 18.84 0.80
C LEU A 99 15.30 18.10 0.21
N TYR A 100 15.36 17.71 -1.06
CA TYR A 100 14.27 16.93 -1.70
C TYR A 100 14.09 15.57 -1.03
N LYS A 101 15.17 14.87 -0.67
CA LYS A 101 15.09 13.61 0.10
C LYS A 101 14.35 13.81 1.41
N ALA A 102 14.71 14.86 2.16
CA ALA A 102 14.07 15.19 3.44
C ALA A 102 12.58 15.50 3.25
N VAL A 103 12.22 16.37 2.30
CA VAL A 103 10.82 16.77 2.03
C VAL A 103 9.96 15.57 1.62
N PHE A 104 10.44 14.73 0.71
CA PHE A 104 9.68 13.57 0.24
C PHE A 104 9.62 12.42 1.25
N PHE A 105 10.57 12.36 2.19
CA PHE A 105 10.56 11.36 3.26
C PHE A 105 9.76 11.81 4.50
N LEU A 106 9.49 13.11 4.64
CA LEU A 106 8.77 13.67 5.80
C LEU A 106 7.41 12.99 6.06
N PRO A 107 6.56 12.69 5.05
CA PRO A 107 5.31 11.96 5.25
C PRO A 107 5.47 10.56 5.86
N VAL A 108 6.59 9.90 5.58
CA VAL A 108 6.91 8.56 6.10
C VAL A 108 7.18 8.60 7.61
N MET A 109 7.76 9.71 8.10
CA MET A 109 8.10 9.89 9.51
C MET A 109 6.90 10.27 10.38
N ALA A 110 5.85 10.79 9.78
CA ALA A 110 4.65 11.19 10.51
C ALA A 110 3.86 9.96 10.99
N THR A 111 3.32 10.03 12.20
CA THR A 111 2.44 8.97 12.72
C THR A 111 1.15 8.91 11.90
N LEU A 112 0.69 7.71 11.59
CA LEU A 112 -0.51 7.49 10.77
C LEU A 112 -1.75 8.16 11.36
N LEU A 113 -1.90 8.15 12.68
CA LEU A 113 -3.03 8.80 13.35
C LEU A 113 -3.00 10.32 13.19
N ALA A 114 -1.85 10.97 13.39
CA ALA A 114 -1.72 12.41 13.19
C ALA A 114 -2.01 12.80 11.73
N MET A 115 -1.51 12.01 10.79
CA MET A 115 -1.77 12.22 9.37
C MET A 115 -3.24 12.02 9.01
N ALA A 116 -3.92 11.04 9.62
CA ALA A 116 -5.34 10.84 9.42
C ALA A 116 -6.16 12.07 9.84
N ILE A 117 -5.86 12.64 11.00
CA ILE A 117 -6.52 13.87 11.48
C ILE A 117 -6.30 15.04 10.51
N VAL A 118 -5.06 15.24 10.06
CA VAL A 118 -4.74 16.31 9.09
C VAL A 118 -5.52 16.13 7.78
N TRP A 119 -5.57 14.90 7.26
CA TRP A 119 -6.32 14.60 6.04
C TRP A 119 -7.84 14.72 6.23
N GLU A 120 -8.39 14.37 7.39
CA GLU A 120 -9.81 14.55 7.71
C GLU A 120 -10.19 16.03 7.61
N PHE A 121 -9.39 16.93 8.20
CA PHE A 121 -9.61 18.37 8.08
C PHE A 121 -9.38 18.89 6.65
N ALA A 122 -8.30 18.47 5.99
CA ALA A 122 -7.97 18.93 4.65
C ALA A 122 -9.03 18.52 3.60
N LEU A 123 -9.64 17.36 3.78
CA LEU A 123 -10.68 16.80 2.89
C LEU A 123 -12.11 17.15 3.33
N ASN A 124 -12.27 17.94 4.38
CA ASN A 124 -13.60 18.35 4.85
C ASN A 124 -14.35 19.10 3.72
N PRO A 125 -15.62 18.73 3.45
CA PRO A 125 -16.36 19.32 2.31
C PRO A 125 -16.71 20.80 2.50
N ILE A 126 -16.70 21.32 3.74
CA ILE A 126 -17.13 22.70 4.05
C ILE A 126 -15.91 23.62 4.24
N VAL A 127 -14.96 23.20 5.07
CA VAL A 127 -13.82 24.02 5.50
C VAL A 127 -12.47 23.47 5.04
N GLY A 128 -12.48 22.42 4.21
CA GLY A 128 -11.27 21.74 3.79
C GLY A 128 -10.50 22.47 2.71
N VAL A 129 -9.21 22.67 2.95
CA VAL A 129 -8.28 23.36 2.04
C VAL A 129 -8.25 22.73 0.63
N VAL A 130 -8.46 21.42 0.50
CA VAL A 130 -8.50 20.74 -0.79
C VAL A 130 -9.65 21.26 -1.66
N ASN A 131 -10.86 21.37 -1.10
CA ASN A 131 -12.00 21.88 -1.82
C ASN A 131 -11.88 23.38 -2.12
N ASP A 132 -11.27 24.16 -1.24
CA ASP A 132 -11.06 25.61 -1.45
C ASP A 132 -10.06 25.87 -2.58
N VAL A 133 -8.95 25.09 -2.63
CA VAL A 133 -8.00 25.17 -3.75
C VAL A 133 -8.65 24.73 -5.08
N LEU A 134 -9.45 23.67 -5.06
CA LEU A 134 -10.16 23.24 -6.26
C LEU A 134 -11.20 24.25 -6.72
N ARG A 135 -11.92 24.92 -5.81
CA ARG A 135 -12.88 25.99 -6.12
C ARG A 135 -12.20 27.21 -6.71
N SER A 136 -11.10 27.67 -6.13
CA SER A 136 -10.36 28.81 -6.68
C SER A 136 -9.83 28.53 -8.09
N GLY A 137 -9.55 27.27 -8.43
CA GLY A 137 -9.23 26.86 -9.79
C GLY A 137 -10.41 26.96 -10.76
N CYS A 138 -11.67 26.92 -10.28
CA CYS A 138 -12.85 27.13 -11.13
C CYS A 138 -12.95 28.57 -11.66
N ASP A 139 -12.47 29.53 -10.88
CA ASP A 139 -12.50 30.96 -11.24
C ASP A 139 -11.37 31.36 -12.19
N ILE A 140 -10.31 30.54 -12.29
CA ILE A 140 -9.15 30.79 -13.14
C ILE A 140 -9.35 30.08 -14.49
N SER A 141 -9.62 30.81 -15.53
CA SER A 141 -10.02 30.30 -16.86
C SER A 141 -9.07 29.27 -17.45
N TRP A 142 -7.76 29.44 -17.36
CA TRP A 142 -6.79 28.49 -17.89
C TRP A 142 -6.71 27.19 -17.07
N ILE A 143 -6.82 27.26 -15.72
CA ILE A 143 -6.88 26.10 -14.85
C ILE A 143 -8.16 25.31 -15.07
N HIS A 144 -9.30 26.03 -15.13
CA HIS A 144 -10.59 25.43 -15.43
C HIS A 144 -10.56 24.74 -16.80
N SER A 145 -10.05 25.37 -17.82
CA SER A 145 -9.90 24.80 -19.16
C SER A 145 -9.01 23.55 -19.18
N MET A 146 -7.90 23.58 -18.48
CA MET A 146 -6.95 22.46 -18.39
C MET A 146 -7.55 21.27 -17.65
N LEU A 147 -8.13 21.47 -16.48
CA LEU A 147 -8.67 20.40 -15.63
C LEU A 147 -10.04 19.88 -16.09
N SER A 148 -10.86 20.71 -16.72
CA SER A 148 -12.13 20.29 -17.31
C SER A 148 -11.97 19.60 -18.67
N GLY A 149 -10.79 19.68 -19.29
CA GLY A 149 -10.54 19.11 -20.61
C GLY A 149 -11.14 19.93 -21.75
N SER A 150 -11.64 21.15 -21.50
CA SER A 150 -12.27 21.99 -22.54
C SER A 150 -11.27 22.38 -23.63
N TRP A 151 -9.98 22.45 -23.36
CA TRP A 151 -8.94 22.66 -24.38
C TRP A 151 -8.79 21.50 -25.39
N LEU A 152 -9.34 20.31 -25.05
CA LEU A 152 -9.45 19.15 -25.96
C LEU A 152 -10.82 19.07 -26.66
N GLY A 153 -11.69 20.09 -26.50
CA GLY A 153 -13.03 20.12 -27.07
C GLY A 153 -14.11 19.40 -26.26
N TYR A 154 -13.79 18.96 -25.01
CA TYR A 154 -14.81 18.38 -24.14
C TYR A 154 -15.70 19.47 -23.52
N GLU A 155 -16.99 19.22 -23.45
CA GLU A 155 -17.95 20.05 -22.71
C GLU A 155 -17.55 20.06 -21.21
N PRO A 156 -17.35 21.22 -20.56
CA PRO A 156 -16.95 21.30 -19.15
C PRO A 156 -17.88 20.53 -18.22
N ALA A 157 -19.18 20.52 -18.49
CA ALA A 157 -20.18 19.81 -17.70
C ALA A 157 -20.05 18.26 -17.77
N THR A 158 -19.37 17.73 -18.77
CA THR A 158 -19.16 16.27 -18.93
C THR A 158 -17.94 15.76 -18.19
N SER A 159 -16.98 16.64 -17.90
CA SER A 159 -15.82 16.30 -17.09
C SER A 159 -16.14 16.29 -15.60
N TRP A 160 -15.44 15.45 -14.83
CA TRP A 160 -15.60 15.42 -13.37
C TRP A 160 -15.40 16.80 -12.73
N TYR A 161 -14.33 17.50 -13.10
CA TYR A 161 -13.97 18.78 -12.51
C TYR A 161 -14.96 19.90 -12.91
N GLY A 162 -15.29 20.01 -14.17
CA GLY A 162 -16.25 20.99 -14.65
C GLY A 162 -17.65 20.80 -14.05
N ALA A 163 -18.11 19.54 -13.93
CA ALA A 163 -19.37 19.23 -13.25
C ALA A 163 -19.31 19.57 -11.75
N ALA A 164 -18.17 19.37 -11.08
CA ALA A 164 -17.98 19.71 -9.68
C ALA A 164 -17.95 21.22 -9.44
N CYS A 165 -17.40 22.02 -10.35
CA CYS A 165 -17.45 23.48 -10.31
C CYS A 165 -18.89 24.02 -10.39
N ILE A 166 -19.74 23.36 -11.17
CA ILE A 166 -21.15 23.78 -11.37
C ILE A 166 -22.02 23.36 -10.19
N LYS A 167 -21.85 22.13 -9.71
CA LYS A 167 -22.74 21.55 -8.69
C LYS A 167 -22.17 21.65 -7.28
N LYS A 168 -21.23 20.76 -6.95
CA LYS A 168 -20.56 20.65 -5.65
C LYS A 168 -19.42 19.66 -5.74
N PHE A 169 -18.31 19.93 -5.07
CA PHE A 169 -17.24 18.96 -4.92
C PHE A 169 -17.69 17.74 -4.11
N PRO A 170 -17.15 16.55 -4.42
CA PRO A 170 -17.57 15.31 -3.76
C PRO A 170 -17.21 15.29 -2.27
N LEU A 171 -17.93 14.47 -1.54
CA LEU A 171 -17.57 14.09 -0.17
C LEU A 171 -16.46 13.04 -0.26
N TRP A 172 -15.20 13.46 -0.26
CA TRP A 172 -14.03 12.61 -0.51
C TRP A 172 -14.04 11.31 0.29
N LEU A 173 -14.44 11.38 1.57
CA LEU A 173 -14.51 10.24 2.49
C LEU A 173 -15.94 9.70 2.66
N GLY A 174 -16.96 10.50 2.31
CA GLY A 174 -18.37 10.19 2.49
C GLY A 174 -19.04 9.52 1.28
N ASP A 175 -18.47 9.66 0.09
CA ASP A 175 -19.02 9.06 -1.12
C ASP A 175 -18.34 7.74 -1.45
N LYS A 176 -19.16 6.70 -1.67
CA LYS A 176 -18.69 5.36 -2.01
C LYS A 176 -17.74 5.32 -3.21
N GLN A 177 -17.94 6.22 -4.17
CA GLN A 177 -17.15 6.27 -5.40
C GLN A 177 -15.73 6.80 -5.16
N TYR A 178 -15.56 7.73 -4.21
CA TYR A 178 -14.30 8.43 -3.98
C TYR A 178 -13.51 7.93 -2.78
N ALA A 179 -14.18 7.39 -1.76
CA ALA A 179 -13.56 7.07 -0.48
C ALA A 179 -12.34 6.13 -0.59
N LEU A 180 -12.43 5.04 -1.36
CA LEU A 180 -11.30 4.13 -1.53
C LEU A 180 -10.14 4.78 -2.31
N GLY A 181 -10.48 5.57 -3.35
CA GLY A 181 -9.48 6.33 -4.12
C GLY A 181 -8.76 7.38 -3.28
N THR A 182 -9.48 8.05 -2.38
CA THR A 182 -8.91 9.03 -1.45
C THR A 182 -7.94 8.37 -0.46
N ILE A 183 -8.31 7.23 0.13
CA ILE A 183 -7.40 6.47 1.00
C ILE A 183 -6.20 5.95 0.21
N ALA A 184 -6.39 5.51 -1.04
CA ALA A 184 -5.29 5.09 -1.91
C ALA A 184 -4.33 6.26 -2.21
N PHE A 185 -4.85 7.45 -2.48
CA PHE A 185 -4.03 8.66 -2.68
C PHE A 185 -3.17 8.97 -1.44
N ILE A 186 -3.75 8.93 -0.24
CA ILE A 186 -3.01 9.13 1.01
C ILE A 186 -1.92 8.06 1.17
N GLY A 187 -2.24 6.80 0.89
CA GLY A 187 -1.28 5.70 0.95
C GLY A 187 -0.15 5.84 -0.07
N ILE A 188 -0.42 6.30 -1.30
CA ILE A 188 0.59 6.59 -2.32
C ILE A 188 1.50 7.72 -1.84
N TRP A 189 0.91 8.84 -1.41
CA TRP A 189 1.65 10.01 -0.94
C TRP A 189 2.58 9.69 0.24
N GLN A 190 2.14 8.86 1.16
CA GLN A 190 2.97 8.41 2.28
C GLN A 190 4.01 7.36 1.86
N GLY A 191 3.63 6.44 0.96
CA GLY A 191 4.46 5.28 0.60
C GLY A 191 5.59 5.60 -0.38
N PHE A 192 5.41 6.55 -1.32
CA PHE A 192 6.40 6.78 -2.37
C PHE A 192 7.74 7.30 -1.85
N GLY A 193 7.74 8.10 -0.77
CA GLY A 193 8.97 8.60 -0.15
C GLY A 193 9.84 7.48 0.41
N PHE A 194 9.24 6.44 1.00
CA PHE A 194 9.96 5.25 1.43
C PHE A 194 10.56 4.48 0.24
N ASN A 195 9.78 4.28 -0.82
CA ASN A 195 10.23 3.63 -2.04
C ASN A 195 11.37 4.42 -2.71
N MET A 196 11.30 5.74 -2.71
CA MET A 196 12.35 6.63 -3.20
C MET A 196 13.70 6.38 -2.49
N VAL A 197 13.69 6.28 -1.15
CA VAL A 197 14.92 6.03 -0.38
C VAL A 197 15.51 4.68 -0.72
N LEU A 198 14.69 3.64 -0.85
CA LEU A 198 15.15 2.31 -1.27
C LEU A 198 15.76 2.33 -2.67
N TYR A 199 15.14 3.04 -3.61
CA TYR A 199 15.70 3.19 -4.96
C TYR A 199 16.97 4.02 -4.99
N LEU A 200 17.09 5.08 -4.17
CA LEU A 200 18.34 5.83 -4.04
C LEU A 200 19.46 4.93 -3.54
N ALA A 201 19.21 4.07 -2.55
CA ALA A 201 20.18 3.09 -2.08
C ALA A 201 20.56 2.10 -3.20
N GLY A 202 19.58 1.60 -3.96
CA GLY A 202 19.85 0.73 -5.11
C GLY A 202 20.65 1.43 -6.21
N LEU A 203 20.37 2.69 -6.52
CA LEU A 203 21.11 3.47 -7.52
C LEU A 203 22.58 3.69 -7.12
N THR A 204 22.87 3.86 -5.84
CA THR A 204 24.25 4.03 -5.35
C THR A 204 25.07 2.76 -5.46
N SER A 205 24.44 1.59 -5.55
CA SER A 205 25.13 0.30 -5.72
C SER A 205 25.53 0.00 -7.16
N VAL A 206 25.06 0.77 -8.15
CA VAL A 206 25.39 0.57 -9.57
C VAL A 206 26.80 1.12 -9.85
N PRO A 207 27.75 0.28 -10.34
CA PRO A 207 29.10 0.72 -10.66
C PRO A 207 29.11 1.81 -11.75
N ARG A 208 29.90 2.86 -11.53
CA ARG A 208 30.02 3.96 -12.49
C ARG A 208 30.64 3.55 -13.82
N GLU A 209 31.47 2.53 -13.80
CA GLU A 209 32.16 1.95 -14.97
C GLU A 209 31.14 1.45 -16.01
N LEU A 210 30.00 0.91 -15.58
CA LEU A 210 28.94 0.47 -16.48
C LEU A 210 28.33 1.62 -17.29
N TYR A 211 28.18 2.80 -16.67
CA TYR A 211 27.69 3.98 -17.36
C TYR A 211 28.73 4.53 -18.35
N GLN A 212 30.01 4.43 -18.01
CA GLN A 212 31.11 4.82 -18.92
C GLN A 212 31.18 3.88 -20.10
N ALA A 213 31.12 2.56 -19.87
CA ALA A 213 31.09 1.56 -20.94
C ALA A 213 29.91 1.77 -21.88
N ALA A 214 28.69 1.95 -21.33
CA ALA A 214 27.51 2.24 -22.13
C ALA A 214 27.62 3.51 -22.97
N HIS A 215 28.29 4.54 -22.46
CA HIS A 215 28.56 5.76 -23.23
C HIS A 215 29.53 5.49 -24.39
N MET A 216 30.58 4.69 -24.17
CA MET A 216 31.50 4.27 -25.25
C MET A 216 30.82 3.43 -26.31
N ASP A 217 29.78 2.66 -25.96
CA ASP A 217 28.93 1.86 -26.84
C ASP A 217 27.83 2.70 -27.53
N GLY A 218 27.83 4.03 -27.37
CA GLY A 218 26.91 4.96 -28.04
C GLY A 218 25.60 5.23 -27.30
N ALA A 219 25.47 4.87 -26.03
CA ALA A 219 24.31 5.21 -25.21
C ALA A 219 24.39 6.66 -24.67
N ASP A 220 24.15 7.63 -25.56
CA ASP A 220 24.31 9.06 -25.24
C ASP A 220 23.11 9.63 -24.44
N SER A 221 21.91 9.11 -24.68
CA SER A 221 20.70 9.61 -23.99
C SER A 221 20.55 9.06 -22.58
N ALA A 222 19.89 9.84 -21.71
CA ALA A 222 19.55 9.40 -20.34
C ALA A 222 18.62 8.17 -20.36
N TRP A 223 17.75 8.07 -21.36
CA TRP A 223 16.83 6.95 -21.52
C TRP A 223 17.54 5.66 -21.93
N GLU A 224 18.53 5.75 -22.84
CA GLU A 224 19.35 4.59 -23.23
C GLU A 224 20.15 4.06 -22.04
N ARG A 225 20.84 4.93 -21.31
CA ARG A 225 21.54 4.56 -20.07
C ARG A 225 20.62 3.96 -19.01
N PHE A 226 19.41 4.51 -18.86
CA PHE A 226 18.40 3.93 -17.97
C PHE A 226 18.05 2.50 -18.40
N LYS A 227 17.73 2.29 -19.67
CA LYS A 227 17.30 0.99 -20.19
C LYS A 227 18.41 -0.06 -20.20
N LEU A 228 19.64 0.33 -20.56
CA LEU A 228 20.76 -0.59 -20.73
C LEU A 228 21.50 -0.90 -19.43
N VAL A 229 21.58 0.06 -18.51
CA VAL A 229 22.37 -0.07 -17.27
C VAL A 229 21.46 -0.01 -16.03
N THR A 230 20.75 1.11 -15.83
CA THR A 230 20.06 1.38 -14.56
C THR A 230 18.98 0.36 -14.29
N TRP A 231 18.08 0.14 -15.24
CA TRP A 231 16.93 -0.76 -15.06
C TRP A 231 17.31 -2.22 -14.82
N PRO A 232 18.24 -2.83 -15.56
CA PRO A 232 18.71 -4.18 -15.29
C PRO A 232 19.42 -4.31 -13.94
N MET A 233 20.28 -3.35 -13.59
CA MET A 233 21.01 -3.37 -12.32
C MET A 233 20.13 -3.14 -11.10
N LEU A 234 19.01 -2.42 -11.26
CA LEU A 234 18.00 -2.27 -10.21
C LEU A 234 17.10 -3.51 -10.06
N GLY A 235 17.29 -4.56 -10.82
CA GLY A 235 16.49 -5.79 -10.75
C GLY A 235 16.22 -6.27 -9.32
N PRO A 236 17.23 -6.57 -8.49
CA PRO A 236 17.07 -6.98 -7.10
C PRO A 236 16.33 -5.94 -6.24
N THR A 237 16.66 -4.65 -6.43
CA THR A 237 16.00 -3.55 -5.72
C THR A 237 14.52 -3.43 -6.10
N ASN A 238 14.18 -3.53 -7.39
CA ASN A 238 12.79 -3.51 -7.86
C ASN A 238 11.95 -4.57 -7.17
N VAL A 239 12.48 -5.76 -7.06
CA VAL A 239 11.81 -6.87 -6.38
C VAL A 239 11.57 -6.59 -4.93
N PHE A 240 12.60 -6.18 -4.23
CA PHE A 240 12.49 -5.84 -2.82
C PHE A 240 11.47 -4.73 -2.59
N VAL A 241 11.53 -3.66 -3.38
CA VAL A 241 10.59 -2.52 -3.28
C VAL A 241 9.16 -2.95 -3.58
N ILE A 242 8.92 -3.70 -4.65
CA ILE A 242 7.58 -4.19 -4.99
C ILE A 242 7.05 -5.10 -3.89
N THR A 243 7.88 -6.02 -3.38
CA THR A 243 7.46 -6.96 -2.34
C THR A 243 7.09 -6.24 -1.04
N ILE A 244 7.96 -5.37 -0.53
CA ILE A 244 7.69 -4.64 0.72
C ILE A 244 6.52 -3.68 0.59
N SER A 245 6.37 -3.01 -0.57
CA SER A 245 5.24 -2.14 -0.85
C SER A 245 3.93 -2.92 -0.94
N SER A 246 3.94 -4.11 -1.53
CA SER A 246 2.77 -4.99 -1.59
C SER A 246 2.34 -5.43 -0.18
N ILE A 247 3.28 -5.91 0.64
CA ILE A 247 3.00 -6.33 2.02
C ILE A 247 2.40 -5.17 2.82
N ARG A 248 3.03 -3.99 2.78
CA ARG A 248 2.53 -2.79 3.48
C ARG A 248 1.14 -2.36 2.99
N SER A 249 0.89 -2.42 1.69
CA SER A 249 -0.41 -2.03 1.13
C SER A 249 -1.52 -3.01 1.53
N PHE A 250 -1.24 -4.31 1.65
CA PHE A 250 -2.21 -5.27 2.19
C PHE A 250 -2.48 -5.07 3.68
N GLN A 251 -1.52 -4.53 4.42
CA GLN A 251 -1.63 -4.25 5.85
C GLN A 251 -2.29 -2.90 6.16
N VAL A 252 -2.84 -2.20 5.16
CA VAL A 252 -3.54 -0.93 5.40
C VAL A 252 -4.68 -1.10 6.40
N PHE A 253 -4.62 -0.34 7.49
CA PHE A 253 -5.57 -0.40 8.59
C PHE A 253 -5.84 0.99 9.17
N ASP A 254 -4.81 1.68 9.69
CA ASP A 254 -4.94 2.89 10.48
C ASP A 254 -5.69 4.02 9.75
N THR A 255 -5.36 4.26 8.48
CA THR A 255 -6.05 5.25 7.64
C THR A 255 -7.51 4.88 7.39
N VAL A 256 -7.80 3.60 7.20
CA VAL A 256 -9.19 3.13 7.02
C VAL A 256 -9.98 3.26 8.30
N GLU A 257 -9.43 2.84 9.44
CA GLU A 257 -10.10 2.94 10.74
C GLU A 257 -10.36 4.40 11.12
N ALA A 258 -9.34 5.28 10.98
CA ALA A 258 -9.43 6.67 11.41
C ALA A 258 -10.34 7.51 10.51
N LEU A 259 -10.28 7.34 9.18
CA LEU A 259 -10.97 8.23 8.23
C LEU A 259 -12.36 7.75 7.81
N THR A 260 -12.58 6.45 7.70
CA THR A 260 -13.82 5.92 7.10
C THR A 260 -14.47 4.80 7.89
N SER A 261 -13.78 4.21 8.84
CA SER A 261 -14.25 3.01 9.57
C SER A 261 -14.85 1.95 8.64
N GLY A 262 -14.17 1.71 7.50
CA GLY A 262 -14.61 0.75 6.48
C GLY A 262 -15.77 1.21 5.59
N GLY A 263 -16.31 2.43 5.81
CA GLY A 263 -17.42 3.03 5.07
C GLY A 263 -17.01 3.85 3.84
N PRO A 264 -17.95 4.52 3.19
CA PRO A 264 -19.38 4.29 3.21
C PRO A 264 -19.77 2.98 2.48
N SER A 265 -20.83 2.33 2.92
CA SER A 265 -21.36 1.10 2.30
C SER A 265 -20.33 -0.03 2.10
N LYS A 266 -19.30 -0.09 2.96
CA LYS A 266 -18.16 -1.02 2.89
C LYS A 266 -17.27 -0.84 1.65
N SER A 267 -17.19 0.38 1.11
CA SER A 267 -16.31 0.67 -0.03
C SER A 267 -14.83 0.65 0.32
N THR A 268 -14.48 0.97 1.58
CA THR A 268 -13.12 0.93 2.12
C THR A 268 -12.90 -0.23 3.11
N TYR A 269 -13.78 -1.24 3.05
CA TYR A 269 -13.75 -2.39 3.95
C TYR A 269 -12.63 -3.36 3.56
N VAL A 270 -11.40 -3.04 3.93
CA VAL A 270 -10.22 -3.87 3.62
C VAL A 270 -10.07 -5.04 4.60
N MET A 271 -9.25 -6.05 4.24
CA MET A 271 -9.14 -7.30 5.00
C MET A 271 -8.68 -7.10 6.43
N VAL A 272 -7.65 -6.27 6.67
CA VAL A 272 -7.12 -6.03 8.03
C VAL A 272 -8.14 -5.28 8.88
N TYR A 273 -8.87 -4.33 8.29
CA TYR A 273 -9.98 -3.68 8.98
C TYR A 273 -11.11 -4.67 9.33
N ALA A 274 -11.44 -5.57 8.41
CA ALA A 274 -12.46 -6.60 8.64
C ALA A 274 -12.07 -7.58 9.78
N MET A 275 -10.78 -7.95 9.86
CA MET A 275 -10.27 -8.75 10.98
C MET A 275 -10.50 -8.04 12.32
N PHE A 276 -10.15 -6.76 12.38
CA PHE A 276 -10.32 -5.94 13.58
C PHE A 276 -11.79 -5.75 13.93
N GLU A 277 -12.63 -5.39 12.94
CA GLU A 277 -14.07 -5.22 13.17
C GLU A 277 -14.72 -6.50 13.70
N LYS A 278 -14.43 -7.66 13.07
CA LYS A 278 -15.03 -8.93 13.46
C LYS A 278 -14.42 -9.52 14.73
N GLY A 279 -13.09 -9.56 14.79
CA GLY A 279 -12.37 -10.18 15.90
C GLY A 279 -12.41 -9.35 17.19
N VAL A 280 -12.18 -8.04 17.07
CA VAL A 280 -12.02 -7.16 18.24
C VAL A 280 -13.31 -6.38 18.56
N LYS A 281 -13.87 -5.61 17.60
CA LYS A 281 -15.06 -4.79 17.88
C LYS A 281 -16.32 -5.63 18.12
N GLN A 282 -16.50 -6.71 17.35
CA GLN A 282 -17.70 -7.58 17.45
C GLN A 282 -17.47 -8.84 18.27
N ASN A 283 -16.27 -9.05 18.79
CA ASN A 283 -15.87 -10.23 19.57
C ASN A 283 -16.13 -11.59 18.88
N LEU A 284 -16.28 -11.62 17.54
CA LEU A 284 -16.52 -12.81 16.75
C LEU A 284 -15.18 -13.42 16.34
N LEU A 285 -14.47 -14.05 17.28
CA LEU A 285 -13.11 -14.56 17.06
C LEU A 285 -13.04 -15.66 16.00
N GLY A 286 -14.05 -16.53 15.90
CA GLY A 286 -14.08 -17.59 14.87
C GLY A 286 -13.99 -17.01 13.44
N ILE A 287 -14.88 -16.06 13.11
CA ILE A 287 -14.89 -15.46 11.78
C ILE A 287 -13.70 -14.49 11.57
N GLY A 288 -13.28 -13.75 12.62
CA GLY A 288 -12.09 -12.90 12.57
C GLY A 288 -10.83 -13.70 12.29
N SER A 289 -10.67 -14.84 12.95
CA SER A 289 -9.56 -15.79 12.71
C SER A 289 -9.61 -16.40 11.30
N ALA A 290 -10.80 -16.71 10.77
CA ALA A 290 -10.92 -17.19 9.40
C ALA A 290 -10.47 -16.15 8.38
N ILE A 291 -10.80 -14.86 8.58
CA ILE A 291 -10.29 -13.75 7.73
C ILE A 291 -8.76 -13.67 7.85
N THR A 292 -8.21 -13.80 9.06
CA THR A 292 -6.76 -13.77 9.30
C THR A 292 -6.02 -14.88 8.56
N ILE A 293 -6.53 -16.12 8.58
CA ILE A 293 -5.91 -17.25 7.87
C ILE A 293 -5.99 -17.05 6.35
N VAL A 294 -7.13 -16.59 5.83
CA VAL A 294 -7.26 -16.28 4.40
C VAL A 294 -6.30 -15.16 3.99
N PHE A 295 -6.17 -14.12 4.79
CA PHE A 295 -5.21 -13.03 4.58
C PHE A 295 -3.77 -13.55 4.56
N LEU A 296 -3.39 -14.36 5.54
CA LEU A 296 -2.05 -14.95 5.62
C LEU A 296 -1.74 -15.82 4.39
N ALA A 297 -2.69 -16.68 4.00
CA ALA A 297 -2.55 -17.51 2.80
C ALA A 297 -2.39 -16.65 1.54
N PHE A 298 -3.18 -15.58 1.41
CA PHE A 298 -3.12 -14.67 0.27
C PHE A 298 -1.76 -13.94 0.17
N VAL A 299 -1.26 -13.36 1.28
CA VAL A 299 0.05 -12.70 1.32
C VAL A 299 1.18 -13.68 1.04
N LEU A 300 1.09 -14.90 1.58
CA LEU A 300 2.09 -15.93 1.37
C LEU A 300 2.14 -16.38 -0.10
N ILE A 301 0.99 -16.64 -0.72
CA ILE A 301 0.92 -16.98 -2.15
C ILE A 301 1.50 -15.84 -3.00
N LEU A 302 1.12 -14.60 -2.72
CA LEU A 302 1.63 -13.43 -3.44
C LEU A 302 3.15 -13.33 -3.33
N THR A 303 3.71 -13.50 -2.11
CA THR A 303 5.15 -13.45 -1.88
C THR A 303 5.87 -14.59 -2.60
N LEU A 304 5.34 -15.82 -2.57
CA LEU A 304 5.91 -16.95 -3.30
C LEU A 304 5.90 -16.72 -4.81
N VAL A 305 4.81 -16.20 -5.35
CA VAL A 305 4.69 -15.84 -6.76
C VAL A 305 5.73 -14.77 -7.14
N GLN A 306 5.87 -13.73 -6.33
CA GLN A 306 6.87 -12.68 -6.54
C GLN A 306 8.28 -13.26 -6.55
N VAL A 307 8.66 -14.03 -5.53
CA VAL A 307 9.99 -14.68 -5.43
C VAL A 307 10.25 -15.59 -6.62
N TYR A 308 9.27 -16.38 -7.04
CA TYR A 308 9.41 -17.27 -8.20
C TYR A 308 9.70 -16.50 -9.50
N PHE A 309 8.93 -15.42 -9.79
CA PHE A 309 9.16 -14.61 -10.97
C PHE A 309 10.50 -13.90 -10.97
N VAL A 310 10.98 -13.52 -9.80
CA VAL A 310 12.25 -12.84 -9.60
C VAL A 310 13.42 -13.75 -9.87
N ASN A 311 13.45 -14.92 -9.23
CA ASN A 311 14.55 -15.88 -9.40
C ASN A 311 14.74 -16.30 -10.86
N ARG A 312 13.71 -16.18 -11.70
CA ARG A 312 13.82 -16.46 -13.14
C ARG A 312 14.38 -15.32 -13.98
N ARG A 313 14.32 -14.07 -13.49
CA ARG A 313 14.73 -12.88 -14.27
C ARG A 313 16.01 -12.21 -13.79
N VAL A 314 16.47 -12.53 -12.59
CA VAL A 314 17.72 -12.00 -12.05
C VAL A 314 18.77 -13.10 -12.17
N HIS A 315 19.61 -13.02 -13.20
CA HIS A 315 20.81 -13.82 -13.34
C HIS A 315 21.95 -12.99 -12.72
N TYR A 316 22.61 -13.56 -11.72
CA TYR A 316 23.86 -13.00 -11.16
C TYR A 316 25.01 -13.33 -12.10
#